data_85d1abd5e08adcff46be76adedada563
#
_entry.id   85d1abd5e08adcff46be76adedada563
#
_cell.length_a   1.000
_cell.length_b   1.000
_cell.length_c   1.000
_cell.angle_alpha   90.00
_cell.angle_beta   90.00
_cell.angle_gamma   90.00
#
_symmetry.space_group_name_H-M   'P 1'
#
loop_
_entity.id
_entity.type
_entity.pdbx_description
1 polymer ?
#
loop_
_entity_poly.entity_id
_entity_poly.type
_entity_poly.pdbx_seq_one_letter_code
_entity_poly.pdbx_strand_id
1 'polypeptide(L)'
;MEIKFQQQSDDVTCTAACIAMIMNFPIERVLMDLNFAHAYRVDGFNAICDFFDKWDMPYELLDLKQQQIEFGNLYLAVVPSLNSVATNHHVIIDARDYIKVHDPNMGRAGKKYYTALTSDEKPSDAVFLKSYRLDLKMTAFSV
;
A
#
# COMPACT_ATOMS: atom_id res chain seq x y z
N MET A 1 14.00 -0.10 8.82
CA MET A 1 13.07 0.94 9.33
C MET A 1 11.70 0.32 9.54
N GLU A 2 11.07 0.61 10.65
CA GLU A 2 9.71 0.16 10.91
C GLU A 2 8.71 1.06 10.21
N ILE A 3 7.68 0.45 9.60
CA ILE A 3 6.59 1.20 8.97
C ILE A 3 5.67 1.72 10.06
N LYS A 4 5.47 3.03 10.11
CA LYS A 4 4.53 3.67 11.02
C LYS A 4 3.18 3.79 10.31
N PHE A 5 2.17 3.13 10.85
CA PHE A 5 0.85 3.08 10.25
C PHE A 5 0.25 4.48 10.10
N GLN A 6 -0.36 4.74 8.94
CA GLN A 6 -1.17 5.93 8.69
C GLN A 6 -2.49 5.50 8.04
N GLN A 7 -3.58 5.97 8.62
CA GLN A 7 -4.92 5.67 8.13
C GLN A 7 -5.27 6.61 6.97
N GLN A 8 -5.91 6.08 5.93
CA GLN A 8 -6.46 6.96 4.89
C GLN A 8 -7.62 7.78 5.45
N SER A 9 -7.77 8.99 4.94
CA SER A 9 -8.75 9.95 5.46
C SER A 9 -10.14 9.81 4.83
N ASP A 10 -10.20 9.21 3.64
CA ASP A 10 -11.46 8.99 2.90
C ASP A 10 -11.33 7.78 1.98
N ASP A 11 -12.31 7.55 1.10
CA ASP A 11 -12.35 6.36 0.25
C ASP A 11 -11.41 6.42 -0.97
N VAL A 12 -10.73 7.54 -1.20
CA VAL A 12 -9.88 7.74 -2.40
C VAL A 12 -8.40 8.01 -2.06
N THR A 13 -8.02 7.95 -0.79
CA THR A 13 -6.65 8.30 -0.37
C THR A 13 -5.78 7.11 0.03
N CYS A 14 -6.17 5.88 -0.34
CA CYS A 14 -5.40 4.68 0.01
C CYS A 14 -3.97 4.72 -0.55
N THR A 15 -3.81 5.14 -1.80
CA THR A 15 -2.50 5.21 -2.45
C THR A 15 -1.59 6.23 -1.75
N ALA A 16 -2.12 7.43 -1.49
CA ALA A 16 -1.37 8.47 -0.78
C ALA A 16 -0.97 8.02 0.62
N ALA A 17 -1.85 7.29 1.33
CA ALA A 17 -1.54 6.76 2.65
C ALA A 17 -0.42 5.72 2.59
N CYS A 18 -0.43 4.82 1.60
CA CYS A 18 0.65 3.85 1.41
C CYS A 18 1.99 4.54 1.11
N ILE A 19 1.99 5.53 0.22
CA ILE A 19 3.19 6.30 -0.10
C ILE A 19 3.71 7.01 1.16
N ALA A 20 2.81 7.63 1.93
CA ALA A 20 3.17 8.31 3.17
C ALA A 20 3.84 7.37 4.17
N MET A 21 3.32 6.14 4.32
CA MET A 21 3.92 5.13 5.18
C MET A 21 5.31 4.71 4.70
N ILE A 22 5.49 4.51 3.39
CA ILE A 22 6.78 4.12 2.80
C ILE A 22 7.80 5.24 2.97
N MET A 23 7.40 6.49 2.72
CA MET A 23 8.28 7.65 2.79
C MET A 23 8.49 8.17 4.21
N ASN A 24 7.69 7.71 5.15
CA ASN A 24 7.61 8.27 6.51
C ASN A 24 7.28 9.77 6.49
N PHE A 25 6.36 10.15 5.62
CA PHE A 25 5.80 11.50 5.52
C PHE A 25 4.40 11.53 6.12
N PRO A 26 3.94 12.68 6.63
CA PRO A 26 2.51 12.83 6.89
C PRO A 26 1.72 12.70 5.60
N ILE A 27 0.53 12.09 5.65
CA ILE A 27 -0.29 11.88 4.44
C ILE A 27 -0.64 13.21 3.76
N GLU A 28 -0.84 14.27 4.54
CA GLU A 28 -1.15 15.61 4.02
C GLU A 28 -0.04 16.13 3.10
N ARG A 29 1.20 15.81 3.42
CA ARG A 29 2.35 16.22 2.59
C ARG A 29 2.32 15.52 1.24
N VAL A 30 1.98 14.23 1.22
CA VAL A 30 1.87 13.48 -0.03
C VAL A 30 0.74 14.03 -0.88
N LEU A 31 -0.41 14.32 -0.27
CA LEU A 31 -1.57 14.86 -0.99
C LEU A 31 -1.31 16.26 -1.55
N MET A 32 -0.54 17.08 -0.86
CA MET A 32 -0.22 18.45 -1.29
C MET A 32 0.87 18.47 -2.35
N ASP A 33 1.78 17.50 -2.31
CA ASP A 33 2.94 17.49 -3.19
C ASP A 33 2.49 17.12 -4.61
N LEU A 34 2.84 18.00 -5.59
CA LEU A 34 2.55 17.78 -7.02
C LEU A 34 1.06 17.65 -7.33
N ASN A 35 0.17 18.13 -6.47
CA ASN A 35 -1.27 17.87 -6.61
C ASN A 35 -1.51 16.38 -6.84
N PHE A 36 -0.95 15.55 -5.98
CA PHE A 36 -0.87 14.10 -6.19
C PHE A 36 -2.22 13.48 -6.54
N ALA A 37 -3.30 13.90 -5.87
CA ALA A 37 -4.62 13.36 -6.14
C ALA A 37 -5.07 13.60 -7.59
N HIS A 38 -4.75 14.79 -8.14
CA HIS A 38 -5.06 15.10 -9.53
C HIS A 38 -4.18 14.29 -10.49
N ALA A 39 -2.88 14.27 -10.25
CA ALA A 39 -1.94 13.52 -11.07
C ALA A 39 -2.28 12.02 -11.08
N TYR A 40 -2.67 11.46 -9.94
CA TYR A 40 -3.06 10.06 -9.84
C TYR A 40 -4.30 9.73 -10.67
N ARG A 41 -5.29 10.63 -10.70
CA ARG A 41 -6.49 10.43 -11.52
C ARG A 41 -6.19 10.46 -13.01
N VAL A 42 -5.23 11.27 -13.43
CA VAL A 42 -4.84 11.41 -14.84
C VAL A 42 -3.93 10.27 -15.28
N ASP A 43 -2.97 9.88 -14.46
CA ASP A 43 -1.90 8.98 -14.89
C ASP A 43 -1.46 8.01 -13.76
N GLY A 44 -2.36 7.55 -12.98
CA GLY A 44 -2.31 6.53 -11.94
C GLY A 44 -0.93 6.02 -11.53
N PHE A 45 -0.53 4.92 -12.16
CA PHE A 45 0.72 4.23 -11.80
C PHE A 45 1.96 5.08 -12.05
N ASN A 46 1.99 5.83 -13.14
CA ASN A 46 3.13 6.72 -13.44
C ASN A 46 3.27 7.82 -12.39
N ALA A 47 2.15 8.33 -11.85
CA ALA A 47 2.21 9.33 -10.78
C ALA A 47 2.86 8.78 -9.52
N ILE A 48 2.62 7.51 -9.19
CA ILE A 48 3.27 6.84 -8.05
C ILE A 48 4.78 6.76 -8.28
N CYS A 49 5.19 6.28 -9.45
CA CYS A 49 6.62 6.14 -9.79
C CYS A 49 7.32 7.50 -9.81
N ASP A 50 6.68 8.52 -10.39
CA ASP A 50 7.23 9.87 -10.45
C ASP A 50 7.41 10.46 -9.05
N PHE A 51 6.49 10.17 -8.14
CA PHE A 51 6.62 10.63 -6.75
C PHE A 51 7.84 10.01 -6.09
N PHE A 52 8.04 8.70 -6.23
CA PHE A 52 9.22 8.04 -5.66
C PHE A 52 10.51 8.52 -6.32
N ASP A 53 10.51 8.73 -7.63
CA ASP A 53 11.67 9.26 -8.35
C ASP A 53 12.04 10.67 -7.87
N LYS A 54 11.06 11.52 -7.64
CA LYS A 54 11.27 12.87 -7.14
C LYS A 54 11.99 12.89 -5.79
N TRP A 55 11.66 11.94 -4.93
CA TRP A 55 12.22 11.89 -3.57
C TRP A 55 13.36 10.88 -3.45
N ASP A 56 13.89 10.40 -4.58
CA ASP A 56 15.01 9.44 -4.64
C ASP A 56 14.75 8.18 -3.82
N MET A 57 13.51 7.70 -3.79
CA MET A 57 13.16 6.44 -3.16
C MET A 57 13.28 5.31 -4.19
N PRO A 58 14.30 4.44 -4.08
CA PRO A 58 14.51 3.39 -5.07
C PRO A 58 13.45 2.30 -4.98
N TYR A 59 13.05 1.80 -6.14
CA TYR A 59 12.08 0.73 -6.29
C TYR A 59 12.38 -0.10 -7.53
N GLU A 60 11.81 -1.30 -7.57
CA GLU A 60 11.82 -2.16 -8.76
C GLU A 60 10.40 -2.39 -9.23
N LEU A 61 10.15 -2.16 -10.52
CA LEU A 61 8.87 -2.48 -11.15
C LEU A 61 8.73 -3.99 -11.29
N LEU A 62 7.59 -4.52 -10.89
CA LEU A 62 7.31 -5.94 -11.01
C LEU A 62 6.29 -6.19 -12.11
N ASP A 63 6.55 -7.17 -12.97
CA ASP A 63 5.62 -7.61 -14.01
C ASP A 63 4.75 -8.78 -13.54
N LEU A 64 3.92 -9.30 -14.43
CA LEU A 64 3.01 -10.40 -14.11
C LEU A 64 3.73 -11.73 -13.83
N LYS A 65 5.01 -11.85 -14.17
CA LYS A 65 5.83 -13.04 -13.89
C LYS A 65 6.50 -12.96 -12.52
N GLN A 66 6.58 -11.78 -11.94
CA GLN A 66 7.29 -11.50 -10.69
C GLN A 66 6.31 -11.30 -9.53
N GLN A 67 5.38 -12.22 -9.37
CA GLN A 67 4.28 -12.08 -8.40
C GLN A 67 4.45 -12.91 -7.14
N GLN A 68 5.62 -13.48 -6.92
CA GLN A 68 5.89 -14.23 -5.71
C GLN A 68 6.48 -13.32 -4.64
N ILE A 69 5.92 -13.35 -3.44
CA ILE A 69 6.48 -12.64 -2.29
C ILE A 69 7.77 -13.33 -1.87
N GLU A 70 8.84 -12.56 -1.80
CA GLU A 70 10.14 -13.02 -1.31
C GLU A 70 10.40 -12.36 0.04
N PHE A 71 10.80 -13.16 1.04
CA PHE A 71 11.14 -12.62 2.35
C PHE A 71 12.34 -11.68 2.26
N GLY A 72 12.37 -10.69 3.13
CA GLY A 72 13.38 -9.65 3.14
C GLY A 72 12.98 -8.39 2.39
N ASN A 73 11.79 -8.34 1.81
CA ASN A 73 11.36 -7.25 0.94
C ASN A 73 10.06 -6.60 1.40
N LEU A 74 9.84 -5.38 0.93
CA LEU A 74 8.63 -4.61 1.16
C LEU A 74 8.02 -4.26 -0.18
N TYR A 75 6.69 -4.42 -0.29
CA TYR A 75 5.97 -4.28 -1.56
C TYR A 75 4.83 -3.28 -1.45
N LEU A 76 4.61 -2.52 -2.53
CA LEU A 76 3.34 -1.84 -2.77
C LEU A 76 2.48 -2.75 -3.64
N ALA A 77 1.29 -3.09 -3.17
CA ALA A 77 0.42 -4.07 -3.82
C ALA A 77 -0.97 -3.50 -4.09
N VAL A 78 -1.60 -4.02 -5.14
CA VAL A 78 -2.99 -3.74 -5.49
C VAL A 78 -3.83 -4.95 -5.11
N VAL A 79 -4.96 -4.69 -4.49
CA VAL A 79 -5.93 -5.71 -4.05
C VAL A 79 -7.33 -5.28 -4.44
N PRO A 80 -8.30 -6.22 -4.54
CA PRO A 80 -9.70 -5.82 -4.70
C PRO A 80 -10.17 -5.02 -3.50
N SER A 81 -10.92 -3.95 -3.73
CA SER A 81 -11.49 -3.17 -2.62
C SER A 81 -12.52 -4.00 -1.87
N LEU A 82 -12.46 -3.95 -0.54
CA LEU A 82 -13.45 -4.61 0.35
C LEU A 82 -14.67 -3.71 0.61
N ASN A 83 -14.57 -2.43 0.29
CA ASN A 83 -15.54 -1.41 0.68
C ASN A 83 -16.24 -0.75 -0.52
N SER A 84 -15.79 -1.03 -1.73
CA SER A 84 -16.36 -0.49 -2.97
C SER A 84 -16.36 -1.58 -4.04
N VAL A 85 -17.48 -1.73 -4.73
CA VAL A 85 -17.63 -2.77 -5.77
C VAL A 85 -16.79 -2.41 -6.99
N ALA A 86 -16.10 -3.41 -7.56
CA ALA A 86 -15.35 -3.32 -8.81
C ALA A 86 -14.26 -2.24 -8.83
N THR A 87 -13.69 -1.91 -7.68
CA THR A 87 -12.56 -0.97 -7.57
C THR A 87 -11.35 -1.66 -6.97
N ASN A 88 -10.18 -1.06 -7.17
CA ASN A 88 -8.92 -1.51 -6.62
C ASN A 88 -8.52 -0.68 -5.41
N HIS A 89 -7.68 -1.26 -4.58
CA HIS A 89 -7.18 -0.67 -3.34
C HIS A 89 -5.70 -0.95 -3.22
N HIS A 90 -4.95 -0.05 -2.62
CA HIS A 90 -3.52 -0.23 -2.36
C HIS A 90 -3.28 -0.61 -0.90
N VAL A 91 -2.38 -1.56 -0.72
CA VAL A 91 -1.87 -1.94 0.60
C VAL A 91 -0.35 -2.10 0.53
N ILE A 92 0.30 -2.11 1.69
CA ILE A 92 1.71 -2.45 1.82
C ILE A 92 1.80 -3.90 2.32
N ILE A 93 2.57 -4.72 1.62
CA ILE A 93 2.94 -6.05 2.10
C ILE A 93 4.39 -5.97 2.57
N ASP A 94 4.60 -6.11 3.86
CA ASP A 94 5.92 -6.07 4.48
C ASP A 94 6.33 -7.49 4.82
N ALA A 95 7.27 -8.05 4.05
CA ALA A 95 7.79 -9.40 4.23
C ALA A 95 9.24 -9.40 4.70
N ARG A 96 9.72 -8.32 5.32
CA ARG A 96 11.12 -8.22 5.76
C ARG A 96 11.46 -9.14 6.93
N ASP A 97 10.48 -9.45 7.74
CA ASP A 97 10.66 -10.28 8.93
C ASP A 97 9.67 -11.45 8.88
N TYR A 98 8.40 -11.16 9.07
CA TYR A 98 7.29 -12.07 8.76
C TYR A 98 6.27 -11.26 7.96
N ILE A 99 5.29 -11.91 7.33
CA ILE A 99 4.35 -11.19 6.47
C ILE A 99 3.41 -10.36 7.32
N LYS A 100 3.44 -9.05 7.09
CA LYS A 100 2.51 -8.06 7.64
C LYS A 100 1.82 -7.35 6.49
N VAL A 101 0.55 -7.03 6.66
CA VAL A 101 -0.20 -6.22 5.72
C VAL A 101 -0.55 -4.90 6.40
N HIS A 102 -0.16 -3.79 5.81
CA HIS A 102 -0.57 -2.47 6.25
C HIS A 102 -1.64 -1.97 5.29
N ASP A 103 -2.89 -2.07 5.71
CA ASP A 103 -4.03 -1.58 4.96
C ASP A 103 -4.47 -0.23 5.53
N PRO A 104 -4.44 0.85 4.72
CA PRO A 104 -4.83 2.18 5.22
C PRO A 104 -6.26 2.28 5.73
N ASN A 105 -7.12 1.30 5.43
CA ASN A 105 -8.49 1.25 5.96
C ASN A 105 -8.57 0.73 7.39
N MET A 106 -7.49 0.16 7.94
CA MET A 106 -7.51 -0.38 9.29
C MET A 106 -7.90 0.70 10.31
N GLY A 107 -8.90 0.40 11.14
CA GLY A 107 -9.38 1.31 12.18
C GLY A 107 -10.42 2.32 11.71
N ARG A 108 -10.75 2.40 10.42
CA ARG A 108 -11.83 3.27 9.94
C ARG A 108 -13.19 2.68 10.31
N ALA A 109 -14.05 3.48 10.92
CA ALA A 109 -15.37 3.04 11.37
C ALA A 109 -16.21 2.51 10.19
N GLY A 110 -16.77 1.31 10.35
CA GLY A 110 -17.61 0.67 9.34
C GLY A 110 -16.90 0.16 8.10
N LYS A 111 -15.57 0.16 8.08
CA LYS A 111 -14.79 -0.29 6.93
C LYS A 111 -14.06 -1.59 7.23
N LYS A 112 -13.96 -2.44 6.21
CA LYS A 112 -13.15 -3.66 6.26
C LYS A 112 -11.73 -3.38 5.77
N TYR A 113 -10.77 -4.19 6.23
CA TYR A 113 -9.37 -4.06 5.84
C TYR A 113 -8.72 -5.43 5.74
N TYR A 114 -7.63 -5.51 4.96
CA TYR A 114 -6.87 -6.74 4.81
C TYR A 114 -5.88 -6.96 5.94
N THR A 115 -5.65 -8.22 6.25
CA THR A 115 -4.68 -8.65 7.25
C THR A 115 -3.99 -9.94 6.81
N ALA A 116 -2.79 -10.18 7.35
CA ALA A 116 -2.08 -11.45 7.20
C ALA A 116 -2.43 -12.45 8.32
N LEU A 117 -3.25 -12.05 9.29
CA LEU A 117 -3.64 -12.93 10.40
C LEU A 117 -4.63 -14.00 9.93
N THR A 118 -4.53 -15.19 10.51
CA THR A 118 -5.46 -16.27 10.23
C THR A 118 -6.85 -15.99 10.83
N SER A 119 -7.85 -16.77 10.40
CA SER A 119 -9.25 -16.53 10.79
C SER A 119 -9.48 -16.55 12.30
N ASP A 120 -8.72 -17.35 13.06
CA ASP A 120 -8.89 -17.47 14.50
C ASP A 120 -8.25 -16.31 15.29
N GLU A 121 -7.40 -15.52 14.65
CA GLU A 121 -6.61 -14.47 15.28
C GLU A 121 -7.05 -13.07 14.88
N LYS A 122 -7.85 -12.95 13.82
CA LYS A 122 -8.18 -11.64 13.26
C LYS A 122 -9.42 -11.02 13.88
N PRO A 123 -9.49 -9.67 13.96
CA PRO A 123 -10.73 -8.96 14.30
C PRO A 123 -11.84 -9.22 13.26
N SER A 124 -13.09 -8.97 13.64
CA SER A 124 -14.26 -9.27 12.80
C SER A 124 -14.33 -8.48 11.50
N ASP A 125 -13.75 -7.29 11.44
CA ASP A 125 -13.71 -6.43 10.26
C ASP A 125 -12.46 -6.64 9.40
N ALA A 126 -11.53 -7.49 9.82
CA ALA A 126 -10.34 -7.84 9.08
C ALA A 126 -10.61 -9.02 8.14
N VAL A 127 -10.02 -8.98 6.95
CA VAL A 127 -10.14 -10.04 5.93
C VAL A 127 -8.75 -10.55 5.59
N PHE A 128 -8.58 -11.88 5.61
CA PHE A 128 -7.31 -12.48 5.26
C PHE A 128 -6.96 -12.19 3.78
N LEU A 129 -5.75 -11.71 3.53
CA LEU A 129 -5.29 -11.40 2.18
C LEU A 129 -5.03 -12.67 1.37
N LYS A 130 -5.77 -12.87 0.29
CA LYS A 130 -5.63 -14.04 -0.58
C LYS A 130 -5.23 -13.68 -2.01
N SER A 131 -5.69 -12.54 -2.51
CA SER A 131 -5.50 -12.15 -3.89
C SER A 131 -4.89 -10.76 -3.96
N TYR A 132 -3.77 -10.64 -4.67
CA TYR A 132 -3.05 -9.37 -4.79
C TYR A 132 -2.23 -9.36 -6.08
N ARG A 133 -1.85 -8.15 -6.50
CA ARG A 133 -0.86 -7.94 -7.55
C ARG A 133 0.26 -7.09 -6.95
N LEU A 134 1.47 -7.58 -7.02
CA LEU A 134 2.66 -6.84 -6.59
C LEU A 134 3.06 -5.87 -7.70
N ASP A 135 3.00 -4.58 -7.42
CA ASP A 135 3.36 -3.54 -8.39
C ASP A 135 4.81 -3.09 -8.24
N LEU A 136 5.24 -2.80 -7.03
CA LEU A 136 6.58 -2.31 -6.74
C LEU A 136 7.21 -3.09 -5.59
N LYS A 137 8.50 -3.40 -5.74
CA LYS A 137 9.36 -3.83 -4.64
C LYS A 137 10.19 -2.61 -4.22
N MET A 138 10.08 -2.22 -2.95
CA MET A 138 10.78 -1.04 -2.42
C MET A 138 12.19 -1.44 -2.01
N THR A 139 13.16 -1.27 -2.91
CA THR A 139 14.51 -1.83 -2.77
C THR A 139 15.32 -1.19 -1.65
N ALA A 140 14.99 0.04 -1.22
CA ALA A 140 15.63 0.66 -0.06
C ALA A 140 15.36 -0.09 1.24
N PHE A 141 14.34 -0.96 1.27
CA PHE A 141 13.93 -1.73 2.46
C PHE A 141 14.33 -3.20 2.37
N SER A 142 15.04 -3.60 1.31
CA SER A 142 15.51 -4.98 1.18
C SER A 142 16.58 -5.30 2.22
N VAL A 143 16.53 -6.50 2.78
CA VAL A 143 17.48 -7.00 3.76
C VAL A 143 18.22 -8.22 3.25
#